data_dc12912121936f50b512f9f42a8aedd1
#
_entry.id   dc12912121936f50b512f9f42a8aedd1
#
_cell.length_a   1.000
_cell.length_b   1.000
_cell.length_c   1.000
_cell.angle_alpha   90.00
_cell.angle_beta   90.00
_cell.angle_gamma   90.00
#
_symmetry.space_group_name_H-M   'P 1'
#
loop_
_entity.id
_entity.type
_entity.pdbx_description
1 polymer ?
#
loop_
_entity_poly.entity_id
_entity_poly.type
_entity_poly.pdbx_seq_one_letter_code
_entity_poly.pdbx_strand_id
1 'polypeptide(L)'
;MIKNTDSDARNYKAVYFISDLHLGIGPKDEDTRREDLLCKFLSTIEAGACLVIVGDLFDYWFEFRQVYQKGFFRTHSALYDLHKKGVKVHYLIGNHDFFHRDFFESELGINLIEDSLTMETGSKKIFAAHGDGYVKNDRGYKVLKAVLRNKVVQFFYGLLHPDFGLWLARSTSKGSRHYTDRKDYGRVDGLVAIANEKIDEGYDFVIFGHSHNRKFEKYKNGHYINLGSWFQQPCYGVLINDEFEILDIN
;
A
#
# COMPACT_ATOMS: atom_id res chain seq x y z
N MET A 1 -13.40 3.67 -11.16
CA MET A 1 -12.52 2.83 -10.34
C MET A 1 -12.46 1.46 -10.98
N ILE A 2 -11.25 1.00 -11.27
CA ILE A 2 -11.01 -0.34 -11.84
C ILE A 2 -10.96 -1.30 -10.65
N LYS A 3 -11.87 -2.27 -10.60
CA LYS A 3 -11.83 -3.33 -9.60
C LYS A 3 -11.00 -4.49 -10.17
N ASN A 4 -9.93 -4.84 -9.49
CA ASN A 4 -9.18 -6.05 -9.78
C ASN A 4 -9.68 -7.16 -8.87
N THR A 5 -9.95 -8.34 -9.44
CA THR A 5 -10.40 -9.52 -8.67
C THR A 5 -9.32 -10.58 -8.74
N ASP A 6 -8.90 -11.07 -7.57
CA ASP A 6 -8.02 -12.22 -7.49
C ASP A 6 -8.86 -13.51 -7.45
N SER A 7 -8.88 -14.23 -8.57
CA SER A 7 -9.60 -15.50 -8.71
C SER A 7 -8.95 -16.65 -7.96
N ASP A 8 -7.65 -16.56 -7.66
CA ASP A 8 -6.86 -17.60 -7.02
C ASP A 8 -6.93 -17.56 -5.48
N ALA A 9 -7.56 -16.52 -4.93
CA ALA A 9 -7.59 -16.24 -3.50
C ALA A 9 -8.15 -17.37 -2.63
N ARG A 10 -9.03 -18.21 -3.18
CA ARG A 10 -9.61 -19.38 -2.48
C ARG A 10 -8.56 -20.44 -2.11
N ASN A 11 -7.41 -20.43 -2.78
CA ASN A 11 -6.37 -21.44 -2.61
C ASN A 11 -5.27 -21.00 -1.64
N TYR A 12 -5.29 -19.76 -1.12
CA TYR A 12 -4.25 -19.28 -0.22
C TYR A 12 -4.42 -19.85 1.18
N LYS A 13 -3.30 -20.32 1.76
CA LYS A 13 -3.24 -20.79 3.15
C LYS A 13 -3.38 -19.65 4.16
N ALA A 14 -2.89 -18.47 3.79
CA ALA A 14 -2.94 -17.24 4.55
C ALA A 14 -2.87 -16.05 3.60
N VAL A 15 -3.52 -14.94 3.98
CA VAL A 15 -3.38 -13.66 3.27
C VAL A 15 -2.84 -12.63 4.25
N TYR A 16 -1.66 -12.08 3.94
CA TYR A 16 -0.99 -11.07 4.74
C TYR A 16 -1.23 -9.68 4.16
N PHE A 17 -1.31 -8.67 5.01
CA PHE A 17 -1.54 -7.28 4.62
C PHE A 17 -0.55 -6.36 5.34
N ILE A 18 0.10 -5.46 4.60
CA ILE A 18 0.95 -4.38 5.14
C ILE A 18 0.62 -3.07 4.42
N SER A 19 0.80 -1.93 5.07
CA SER A 19 0.62 -0.60 4.46
C SER A 19 1.47 0.47 5.15
N ASP A 20 1.62 1.60 4.48
CA ASP A 20 2.15 2.85 5.05
C ASP A 20 3.52 2.69 5.76
N LEU A 21 4.44 2.00 5.08
CA LEU A 21 5.82 1.82 5.57
C LEU A 21 6.67 3.07 5.31
N HIS A 22 6.43 3.74 4.18
CA HIS A 22 7.15 4.94 3.75
C HIS A 22 8.66 4.81 3.85
N LEU A 23 9.22 3.74 3.28
CA LEU A 23 10.66 3.58 3.20
C LEU A 23 11.30 4.74 2.44
N GLY A 24 12.37 5.30 2.99
CA GLY A 24 13.05 6.48 2.46
C GLY A 24 12.68 7.81 3.14
N ILE A 25 11.83 7.76 4.18
CA ILE A 25 11.45 8.92 4.99
C ILE A 25 12.36 9.07 6.20
N GLY A 26 12.89 10.13 6.56
CA GLY A 26 13.61 10.37 7.81
C GLY A 26 15.09 9.98 7.79
N PRO A 27 15.71 9.83 8.96
CA PRO A 27 17.11 9.45 9.10
C PRO A 27 17.40 8.06 8.56
N LYS A 28 18.59 7.88 7.99
CA LYS A 28 18.98 6.63 7.34
C LYS A 28 18.98 5.42 8.29
N ASP A 29 19.32 5.61 9.54
CA ASP A 29 19.35 4.56 10.57
C ASP A 29 17.95 4.07 10.94
N GLU A 30 16.97 4.98 11.08
CA GLU A 30 15.58 4.63 11.31
C GLU A 30 14.98 3.90 10.10
N ASP A 31 15.28 4.39 8.90
CA ASP A 31 14.84 3.78 7.66
C ASP A 31 15.43 2.38 7.46
N THR A 32 16.71 2.21 7.76
CA THR A 32 17.37 0.92 7.76
C THR A 32 16.71 -0.06 8.74
N ARG A 33 16.35 0.39 9.94
CA ARG A 33 15.66 -0.44 10.93
C ARG A 33 14.28 -0.89 10.45
N ARG A 34 13.49 0.02 9.82
CA ARG A 34 12.19 -0.37 9.23
C ARG A 34 12.35 -1.39 8.12
N GLU A 35 13.36 -1.20 7.26
CA GLU A 35 13.67 -2.16 6.20
C GLU A 35 14.09 -3.52 6.78
N ASP A 36 14.88 -3.55 7.87
CA ASP A 36 15.26 -4.79 8.56
C ASP A 36 14.02 -5.53 9.11
N LEU A 37 13.10 -4.80 9.75
CA LEU A 37 11.85 -5.38 10.24
C LEU A 37 10.99 -5.93 9.10
N LEU A 38 10.90 -5.19 7.99
CA LEU A 38 10.19 -5.66 6.79
C LEU A 38 10.80 -6.94 6.25
N CYS A 39 12.11 -6.96 6.01
CA CYS A 39 12.79 -8.13 5.48
C CYS A 39 12.64 -9.36 6.40
N LYS A 40 12.75 -9.15 7.73
CA LYS A 40 12.50 -10.19 8.73
C LYS A 40 11.08 -10.73 8.61
N PHE A 41 10.06 -9.85 8.56
CA PHE A 41 8.67 -10.25 8.38
C PHE A 41 8.45 -11.01 7.07
N LEU A 42 8.92 -10.48 5.92
CA LEU A 42 8.76 -11.13 4.63
C LEU A 42 9.36 -12.55 4.61
N SER A 43 10.48 -12.75 5.29
CA SER A 43 11.12 -14.08 5.37
C SER A 43 10.27 -15.15 6.07
N THR A 44 9.33 -14.73 6.93
CA THR A 44 8.41 -15.65 7.66
C THR A 44 7.23 -16.13 6.81
N ILE A 45 6.94 -15.46 5.68
CA ILE A 45 5.81 -15.83 4.83
C ILE A 45 6.13 -17.11 4.06
N GLU A 46 5.25 -18.10 4.18
CA GLU A 46 5.44 -19.42 3.61
C GLU A 46 4.80 -19.57 2.21
N ALA A 47 5.28 -20.55 1.44
CA ALA A 47 4.73 -20.87 0.13
C ALA A 47 3.22 -21.18 0.18
N GLY A 48 2.49 -20.72 -0.82
CA GLY A 48 1.03 -20.85 -0.91
C GLY A 48 0.27 -19.78 -0.13
N ALA A 49 0.96 -18.79 0.42
CA ALA A 49 0.35 -17.59 0.95
C ALA A 49 0.24 -16.48 -0.10
N CYS A 50 -0.52 -15.43 0.24
CA CYS A 50 -0.59 -14.17 -0.51
C CYS A 50 -0.14 -13.02 0.38
N LEU A 51 0.61 -12.06 -0.17
CA LEU A 51 0.91 -10.79 0.46
C LEU A 51 0.21 -9.67 -0.32
N VAL A 52 -0.52 -8.82 0.38
CA VAL A 52 -1.14 -7.60 -0.16
C VAL A 52 -0.46 -6.39 0.47
N ILE A 53 0.29 -5.63 -0.32
CA ILE A 53 0.83 -4.34 0.05
C ILE A 53 -0.26 -3.30 -0.25
N VAL A 54 -0.81 -2.67 0.79
CA VAL A 54 -1.96 -1.75 0.68
C VAL A 54 -1.49 -0.30 0.49
N GLY A 55 -0.47 -0.11 -0.35
CA GLY A 55 0.08 1.19 -0.74
C GLY A 55 1.11 1.77 0.22
N ASP A 56 1.79 2.81 -0.26
CA ASP A 56 2.77 3.59 0.48
C ASP A 56 3.89 2.74 1.13
N LEU A 57 4.40 1.75 0.36
CA LEU A 57 5.60 1.01 0.74
C LEU A 57 6.81 1.95 0.81
N PHE A 58 6.90 2.86 -0.16
CA PHE A 58 7.95 3.88 -0.24
C PHE A 58 7.37 5.28 0.01
N ASP A 59 8.19 6.16 0.60
CA ASP A 59 7.84 7.58 0.78
C ASP A 59 7.72 8.34 -0.54
N TYR A 60 8.39 7.86 -1.55
CA TYR A 60 8.23 8.20 -2.95
C TYR A 60 8.85 7.07 -3.78
N TRP A 61 8.22 6.73 -4.89
CA TRP A 61 8.73 5.78 -5.86
C TRP A 61 8.62 6.36 -7.26
N PHE A 62 9.70 6.25 -8.02
CA PHE A 62 9.74 6.74 -9.38
C PHE A 62 10.59 5.85 -10.27
N GLU A 63 10.01 5.35 -11.35
CA GLU A 63 10.69 4.59 -12.40
C GLU A 63 10.89 5.44 -13.65
N PHE A 64 12.13 5.66 -14.04
CA PHE A 64 12.48 6.14 -15.36
C PHE A 64 12.46 4.98 -16.35
N ARG A 65 12.61 5.29 -17.65
CA ARG A 65 12.56 4.26 -18.69
C ARG A 65 13.62 3.17 -18.54
N GLN A 66 14.82 3.50 -18.07
CA GLN A 66 15.97 2.58 -17.98
C GLN A 66 16.60 2.57 -16.57
N VAL A 67 16.10 3.38 -15.67
CA VAL A 67 16.63 3.48 -14.31
C VAL A 67 15.51 3.66 -13.30
N TYR A 68 15.69 3.11 -12.14
CA TYR A 68 14.85 3.32 -10.99
C TYR A 68 15.67 3.83 -9.81
N GLN A 69 14.98 4.25 -8.77
CA GLN A 69 15.60 4.79 -7.57
C GLN A 69 16.52 3.75 -6.91
N LYS A 70 17.77 4.10 -6.67
CA LYS A 70 18.69 3.28 -5.88
C LYS A 70 18.33 3.33 -4.40
N GLY A 71 18.73 2.30 -3.69
CA GLY A 71 18.35 2.03 -2.31
C GLY A 71 17.34 0.88 -2.28
N PHE A 72 16.91 0.49 -1.11
CA PHE A 72 15.91 -0.56 -0.91
C PHE A 72 16.23 -1.92 -1.56
N PHE A 73 17.51 -2.16 -1.86
CA PHE A 73 17.95 -3.40 -2.49
C PHE A 73 17.50 -4.63 -1.69
N ARG A 74 17.57 -4.56 -0.36
CA ARG A 74 17.16 -5.65 0.52
C ARG A 74 15.65 -5.90 0.45
N THR A 75 14.85 -4.81 0.40
CA THR A 75 13.40 -4.90 0.20
C THR A 75 13.05 -5.56 -1.15
N HIS A 76 13.70 -5.12 -2.23
CA HIS A 76 13.49 -5.72 -3.56
C HIS A 76 13.90 -7.20 -3.60
N SER A 77 15.06 -7.53 -3.00
CA SER A 77 15.52 -8.91 -2.89
C SER A 77 14.54 -9.78 -2.10
N ALA A 78 14.07 -9.30 -0.95
CA ALA A 78 13.11 -10.04 -0.12
C ALA A 78 11.76 -10.25 -0.84
N LEU A 79 11.29 -9.27 -1.59
CA LEU A 79 10.08 -9.38 -2.40
C LEU A 79 10.26 -10.37 -3.57
N TYR A 80 11.43 -10.35 -4.23
CA TYR A 80 11.78 -11.32 -5.27
C TYR A 80 11.85 -12.74 -4.69
N ASP A 81 12.43 -12.91 -3.50
CA ASP A 81 12.51 -14.20 -2.83
C ASP A 81 11.12 -14.76 -2.50
N LEU A 82 10.15 -13.92 -2.13
CA LEU A 82 8.75 -14.34 -1.96
C LEU A 82 8.17 -14.87 -3.28
N HIS A 83 8.39 -14.17 -4.39
CA HIS A 83 7.95 -14.63 -5.70
C HIS A 83 8.57 -15.99 -6.04
N LYS A 84 9.88 -16.17 -5.84
CA LYS A 84 10.59 -17.44 -6.06
C LYS A 84 10.08 -18.57 -5.16
N LYS A 85 9.65 -18.24 -3.93
CA LYS A 85 9.07 -19.17 -2.95
C LYS A 85 7.63 -19.58 -3.33
N GLY A 86 7.00 -18.91 -4.31
CA GLY A 86 5.63 -19.17 -4.74
C GLY A 86 4.58 -18.46 -3.90
N VAL A 87 4.96 -17.35 -3.25
CA VAL A 87 4.02 -16.42 -2.61
C VAL A 87 3.48 -15.47 -3.67
N LYS A 88 2.17 -15.32 -3.76
CA LYS A 88 1.55 -14.30 -4.62
C LYS A 88 1.65 -12.94 -3.95
N VAL A 89 2.15 -11.94 -4.67
CA VAL A 89 2.25 -10.57 -4.16
C VAL A 89 1.40 -9.64 -5.00
N HIS A 90 0.49 -8.92 -4.33
CA HIS A 90 -0.28 -7.81 -4.89
C HIS A 90 0.18 -6.51 -4.28
N TYR A 91 0.39 -5.47 -5.08
CA TYR A 91 0.77 -4.16 -4.62
C TYR A 91 -0.25 -3.12 -5.10
N LEU A 92 -1.08 -2.66 -4.18
CA LEU A 92 -1.98 -1.53 -4.38
C LEU A 92 -1.15 -0.24 -4.35
N ILE A 93 -1.22 0.54 -5.41
CA ILE A 93 -0.45 1.78 -5.55
C ILE A 93 -1.02 2.85 -4.62
N GLY A 94 -0.16 3.39 -3.76
CA GLY A 94 -0.50 4.47 -2.85
C GLY A 94 -0.39 5.87 -3.47
N ASN A 95 -0.45 6.87 -2.62
CA ASN A 95 -0.31 8.27 -3.04
C ASN A 95 1.13 8.78 -2.99
N HIS A 96 2.02 8.10 -2.31
CA HIS A 96 3.45 8.41 -2.25
C HIS A 96 4.27 7.64 -3.30
N ASP A 97 3.87 6.44 -3.64
CA ASP A 97 4.57 5.54 -4.54
C ASP A 97 3.78 5.26 -5.84
N PHE A 98 3.22 6.30 -6.44
CA PHE A 98 2.29 6.18 -7.58
C PHE A 98 2.96 6.03 -8.95
N PHE A 99 4.27 6.20 -9.08
CA PHE A 99 4.93 6.23 -10.39
C PHE A 99 5.69 4.94 -10.68
N HIS A 100 4.92 3.88 -10.87
CA HIS A 100 5.39 2.59 -11.34
C HIS A 100 5.35 2.50 -12.86
N ARG A 101 6.25 1.70 -13.44
CA ARG A 101 6.23 1.27 -14.84
C ARG A 101 6.12 -0.25 -14.89
N ASP A 102 7.24 -0.92 -15.02
CA ASP A 102 7.29 -2.36 -15.25
C ASP A 102 8.23 -3.13 -14.31
N PHE A 103 9.05 -2.44 -13.51
CA PHE A 103 10.03 -3.07 -12.64
C PHE A 103 9.41 -4.11 -11.68
N PHE A 104 8.34 -3.74 -10.99
CA PHE A 104 7.71 -4.65 -10.02
C PHE A 104 7.07 -5.86 -10.70
N GLU A 105 6.50 -5.69 -11.88
CA GLU A 105 5.86 -6.79 -12.61
C GLU A 105 6.90 -7.65 -13.32
N SER A 106 7.83 -7.05 -14.07
CA SER A 106 8.78 -7.77 -14.91
C SER A 106 9.93 -8.39 -14.14
N GLU A 107 10.46 -7.71 -13.11
CA GLU A 107 11.65 -8.14 -12.38
C GLU A 107 11.30 -8.89 -11.08
N LEU A 108 10.23 -8.45 -10.39
CA LEU A 108 9.87 -9.02 -9.09
C LEU A 108 8.66 -9.95 -9.15
N GLY A 109 7.93 -10.02 -10.28
CA GLY A 109 6.72 -10.83 -10.42
C GLY A 109 5.55 -10.39 -9.55
N ILE A 110 5.51 -9.09 -9.20
CA ILE A 110 4.48 -8.50 -8.33
C ILE A 110 3.38 -7.92 -9.19
N ASN A 111 2.12 -8.19 -8.83
CA ASN A 111 0.97 -7.65 -9.52
C ASN A 111 0.62 -6.25 -9.00
N LEU A 112 0.83 -5.21 -9.82
CA LEU A 112 0.49 -3.83 -9.51
C LEU A 112 -1.00 -3.57 -9.71
N ILE A 113 -1.61 -2.88 -8.75
CA ILE A 113 -3.05 -2.58 -8.72
C ILE A 113 -3.26 -1.10 -8.46
N GLU A 114 -3.93 -0.40 -9.40
CA GLU A 114 -4.08 1.06 -9.33
C GLU A 114 -5.13 1.55 -8.33
N ASP A 115 -6.25 0.86 -8.17
CA ASP A 115 -7.39 1.36 -7.39
C ASP A 115 -7.76 0.46 -6.21
N SER A 116 -8.26 -0.72 -6.47
CA SER A 116 -8.73 -1.63 -5.42
C SER A 116 -8.59 -3.09 -5.82
N LEU A 117 -8.40 -3.93 -4.83
CA LEU A 117 -8.38 -5.38 -4.93
C LEU A 117 -9.60 -5.97 -4.23
N THR A 118 -10.28 -6.88 -4.89
CA THR A 118 -11.30 -7.73 -4.27
C THR A 118 -10.86 -9.18 -4.33
N MET A 119 -11.08 -9.93 -3.27
CA MET A 119 -10.76 -11.34 -3.23
C MET A 119 -11.77 -12.11 -2.36
N GLU A 120 -11.94 -13.38 -2.66
CA GLU A 120 -12.71 -14.32 -1.85
C GLU A 120 -11.78 -15.42 -1.36
N THR A 121 -11.60 -15.55 -0.05
CA THR A 121 -10.78 -16.59 0.56
C THR A 121 -11.58 -17.29 1.65
N GLY A 122 -11.59 -18.62 1.63
CA GLY A 122 -12.53 -19.37 2.46
C GLY A 122 -13.97 -18.95 2.21
N SER A 123 -14.69 -18.57 3.25
CA SER A 123 -16.06 -18.02 3.17
C SER A 123 -16.10 -16.50 3.14
N LYS A 124 -14.96 -15.80 3.15
CA LYS A 124 -14.84 -14.36 3.36
C LYS A 124 -14.60 -13.58 2.07
N LYS A 125 -15.30 -12.43 1.98
CA LYS A 125 -15.10 -11.44 0.92
C LYS A 125 -14.31 -10.26 1.46
N ILE A 126 -13.20 -9.95 0.78
CA ILE A 126 -12.28 -8.88 1.17
C ILE A 126 -12.30 -7.78 0.12
N PHE A 127 -12.35 -6.54 0.58
CA PHE A 127 -12.07 -5.36 -0.21
C PHE A 127 -10.83 -4.67 0.36
N ALA A 128 -9.81 -4.44 -0.45
CA ALA A 128 -8.62 -3.71 -0.08
C ALA A 128 -8.36 -2.55 -1.05
N ALA A 129 -8.03 -1.38 -0.52
CA ALA A 129 -7.60 -0.22 -1.29
C ALA A 129 -6.68 0.63 -0.42
N HIS A 130 -5.81 1.45 -1.04
CA HIS A 130 -4.97 2.32 -0.21
C HIS A 130 -5.81 3.32 0.60
N GLY A 131 -6.83 3.94 0.01
CA GLY A 131 -7.74 4.85 0.71
C GLY A 131 -7.68 6.28 0.18
N ASP A 132 -6.62 6.65 -0.51
CA ASP A 132 -6.47 7.95 -1.15
C ASP A 132 -7.54 8.16 -2.24
N GLY A 133 -8.22 9.32 -2.21
CA GLY A 133 -9.28 9.64 -3.17
C GLY A 133 -10.67 9.08 -2.84
N TYR A 134 -10.82 8.21 -1.82
CA TYR A 134 -12.12 7.75 -1.34
C TYR A 134 -12.84 8.80 -0.49
N VAL A 135 -12.12 9.65 0.25
CA VAL A 135 -12.71 10.71 1.06
C VAL A 135 -13.42 11.75 0.18
N LYS A 136 -14.73 11.97 0.44
CA LYS A 136 -15.63 12.74 -0.45
C LYS A 136 -15.24 14.23 -0.60
N ASN A 137 -14.58 14.86 0.36
CA ASN A 137 -14.36 16.31 0.41
C ASN A 137 -12.95 16.77 0.03
N ASP A 138 -12.09 15.91 -0.51
CA ASP A 138 -10.73 16.28 -0.89
C ASP A 138 -10.58 16.55 -2.40
N ARG A 139 -11.31 17.58 -2.88
CA ARG A 139 -11.28 17.98 -4.30
C ARG A 139 -9.87 18.37 -4.76
N GLY A 140 -9.10 19.04 -3.91
CA GLY A 140 -7.73 19.47 -4.22
C GLY A 140 -6.80 18.28 -4.44
N TYR A 141 -6.87 17.29 -3.57
CA TYR A 141 -6.11 16.05 -3.71
C TYR A 141 -6.53 15.26 -4.97
N LYS A 142 -7.82 15.16 -5.26
CA LYS A 142 -8.31 14.47 -6.47
C LYS A 142 -7.78 15.09 -7.76
N VAL A 143 -7.70 16.43 -7.82
CA VAL A 143 -7.09 17.14 -8.95
C VAL A 143 -5.59 16.84 -9.02
N LEU A 144 -4.87 16.94 -7.90
CA LEU A 144 -3.44 16.60 -7.84
C LEU A 144 -3.18 15.16 -8.29
N LYS A 145 -3.93 14.20 -7.78
CA LYS A 145 -3.86 12.79 -8.17
C LYS A 145 -4.08 12.60 -9.68
N ALA A 146 -5.10 13.28 -10.25
CA ALA A 146 -5.38 13.22 -11.67
C ALA A 146 -4.23 13.79 -12.51
N VAL A 147 -3.60 14.90 -12.08
CA VAL A 147 -2.43 15.49 -12.74
C VAL A 147 -1.23 14.54 -12.67
N LEU A 148 -0.90 14.03 -11.49
CA LEU A 148 0.25 13.15 -11.28
C LEU A 148 0.11 11.80 -11.98
N ARG A 149 -1.12 11.27 -12.10
CA ARG A 149 -1.41 10.03 -12.83
C ARG A 149 -1.63 10.24 -14.34
N ASN A 150 -1.59 11.50 -14.82
CA ASN A 150 -1.74 11.77 -16.24
C ASN A 150 -0.50 11.31 -17.02
N LYS A 151 -0.70 10.43 -18.01
CA LYS A 151 0.40 9.84 -18.81
C LYS A 151 1.27 10.88 -19.54
N VAL A 152 0.70 12.02 -19.94
CA VAL A 152 1.43 13.10 -20.57
C VAL A 152 2.37 13.79 -19.58
N VAL A 153 1.86 14.08 -18.36
CA VAL A 153 2.67 14.64 -17.26
C VAL A 153 3.79 13.67 -16.89
N GLN A 154 3.48 12.39 -16.76
CA GLN A 154 4.45 11.34 -16.48
C GLN A 154 5.51 11.21 -17.58
N PHE A 155 5.11 11.34 -18.84
CA PHE A 155 6.05 11.34 -19.97
C PHE A 155 7.06 12.49 -19.86
N PHE A 156 6.59 13.73 -19.67
CA PHE A 156 7.48 14.89 -19.54
C PHE A 156 8.34 14.82 -18.27
N TYR A 157 7.80 14.35 -17.17
CA TYR A 157 8.58 14.13 -15.97
C TYR A 157 9.70 13.09 -16.20
N GLY A 158 9.42 12.01 -16.92
CA GLY A 158 10.39 10.99 -17.29
C GLY A 158 11.52 11.45 -18.22
N LEU A 159 11.43 12.66 -18.81
CA LEU A 159 12.50 13.28 -19.57
C LEU A 159 13.48 14.10 -18.70
N LEU A 160 13.12 14.33 -17.44
CA LEU A 160 14.02 15.02 -16.51
C LEU A 160 15.24 14.14 -16.20
N HIS A 161 16.36 14.81 -15.90
CA HIS A 161 17.49 14.08 -15.35
C HIS A 161 17.07 13.34 -14.08
N PRO A 162 17.39 12.05 -13.87
CA PRO A 162 16.92 11.27 -12.74
C PRO A 162 17.17 11.92 -11.37
N ASP A 163 18.36 12.48 -11.15
CA ASP A 163 18.67 13.13 -9.87
C ASP A 163 17.79 14.36 -9.62
N PHE A 164 17.48 15.14 -10.66
CA PHE A 164 16.58 16.29 -10.54
C PHE A 164 15.13 15.84 -10.29
N GLY A 165 14.67 14.82 -11.01
CA GLY A 165 13.35 14.23 -10.79
C GLY A 165 13.19 13.71 -9.37
N LEU A 166 14.15 12.94 -8.86
CA LEU A 166 14.14 12.44 -7.48
C LEU A 166 14.22 13.56 -6.44
N TRP A 167 15.03 14.60 -6.69
CA TRP A 167 15.06 15.77 -5.82
C TRP A 167 13.70 16.48 -5.76
N LEU A 168 13.04 16.66 -6.89
CA LEU A 168 11.71 17.28 -6.97
C LEU A 168 10.66 16.44 -6.23
N ALA A 169 10.66 15.11 -6.42
CA ALA A 169 9.76 14.20 -5.73
C ALA A 169 9.94 14.27 -4.19
N ARG A 170 11.19 14.24 -3.70
CA ARG A 170 11.50 14.40 -2.27
C ARG A 170 11.01 15.71 -1.70
N SER A 171 11.19 16.79 -2.46
CA SER A 171 10.80 18.13 -2.01
C SER A 171 9.28 18.27 -1.92
N THR A 172 8.55 17.72 -2.87
CA THR A 172 7.08 17.74 -2.89
C THR A 172 6.46 16.83 -1.81
N SER A 173 7.04 15.66 -1.57
CA SER A 173 6.61 14.75 -0.50
C SER A 173 6.73 15.42 0.89
N LYS A 174 7.84 16.11 1.17
CA LYS A 174 8.01 16.89 2.42
C LYS A 174 6.97 18.00 2.57
N GLY A 175 6.68 18.72 1.50
CA GLY A 175 5.68 19.80 1.49
C GLY A 175 4.26 19.29 1.72
N SER A 176 3.90 18.17 1.12
CA SER A 176 2.59 17.53 1.27
C SER A 176 2.33 17.11 2.72
N ARG A 177 3.30 16.50 3.39
CA ARG A 177 3.19 16.10 4.81
C ARG A 177 2.97 17.29 5.72
N HIS A 178 3.76 18.37 5.58
CA HIS A 178 3.54 19.58 6.37
C HIS A 178 2.14 20.18 6.21
N TYR A 179 1.53 20.00 5.05
CA TYR A 179 0.16 20.43 4.80
C TYR A 179 -0.84 19.48 5.44
N THR A 180 -0.59 18.17 5.38
CA THR A 180 -1.49 17.13 5.92
C THR A 180 -1.47 17.10 7.45
N ASP A 181 -0.27 17.24 8.07
CA ASP A 181 -0.12 17.30 9.53
C ASP A 181 -0.80 18.54 10.16
N ARG A 182 -0.94 19.62 9.38
CA ARG A 182 -1.65 20.84 9.83
C ARG A 182 -3.16 20.78 9.59
N LYS A 183 -3.63 19.96 8.66
CA LYS A 183 -5.04 19.67 8.50
C LYS A 183 -5.40 18.58 9.52
N ASP A 184 -5.93 19.02 10.65
CA ASP A 184 -6.72 18.15 11.51
C ASP A 184 -7.93 17.68 10.66
N TYR A 185 -7.84 16.49 10.07
CA TYR A 185 -8.92 15.89 9.29
C TYR A 185 -10.13 15.57 10.18
N GLY A 186 -10.18 16.21 11.36
CA GLY A 186 -11.26 16.08 12.31
C GLY A 186 -11.37 14.65 12.84
N ARG A 187 -11.87 14.46 14.00
CA ARG A 187 -12.05 13.16 14.68
C ARG A 187 -12.85 12.10 13.88
N VAL A 188 -13.26 12.39 12.66
CA VAL A 188 -14.00 11.47 11.79
C VAL A 188 -13.08 11.04 10.67
N ASP A 189 -12.63 9.81 10.75
CA ASP A 189 -11.95 9.10 9.65
C ASP A 189 -12.94 8.97 8.48
N GLY A 190 -12.70 9.75 7.41
CA GLY A 190 -13.57 9.75 6.23
C GLY A 190 -13.68 8.39 5.52
N LEU A 191 -12.77 7.45 5.84
CA LEU A 191 -12.78 6.08 5.31
C LEU A 191 -13.80 5.18 6.01
N VAL A 192 -14.20 5.49 7.25
CA VAL A 192 -15.22 4.71 7.98
C VAL A 192 -16.53 4.64 7.20
N ALA A 193 -17.01 5.77 6.67
CA ALA A 193 -18.25 5.80 5.91
C ALA A 193 -18.18 4.93 4.65
N ILE A 194 -17.04 4.96 3.97
CA ILE A 194 -16.80 4.14 2.76
C ILE A 194 -16.68 2.66 3.13
N ALA A 195 -15.98 2.36 4.24
CA ALA A 195 -15.88 0.99 4.72
C ALA A 195 -17.27 0.41 5.05
N ASN A 196 -18.13 1.18 5.70
CA ASN A 196 -19.50 0.78 6.00
C ASN A 196 -20.33 0.57 4.71
N GLU A 197 -20.19 1.44 3.69
CA GLU A 197 -20.81 1.24 2.37
C GLU A 197 -20.36 -0.09 1.74
N LYS A 198 -19.06 -0.43 1.83
CA LYS A 198 -18.53 -1.69 1.31
C LYS A 198 -19.03 -2.92 2.08
N ILE A 199 -19.12 -2.82 3.41
CA ILE A 199 -19.69 -3.89 4.23
C ILE A 199 -21.18 -4.10 3.86
N ASP A 200 -21.92 -3.03 3.60
CA ASP A 200 -23.31 -3.12 3.12
C ASP A 200 -23.41 -3.72 1.70
N GLU A 201 -22.35 -3.62 0.87
CA GLU A 201 -22.22 -4.33 -0.40
C GLU A 201 -21.92 -5.83 -0.24
N GLY A 202 -21.68 -6.31 1.01
CA GLY A 202 -21.46 -7.73 1.32
C GLY A 202 -20.00 -8.13 1.51
N TYR A 203 -19.08 -7.19 1.75
CA TYR A 203 -17.72 -7.51 2.14
C TYR A 203 -17.62 -7.77 3.63
N ASP A 204 -16.89 -8.84 4.01
CA ASP A 204 -16.64 -9.20 5.41
C ASP A 204 -15.51 -8.37 6.00
N PHE A 205 -14.45 -8.11 5.22
CA PHE A 205 -13.30 -7.32 5.62
C PHE A 205 -13.04 -6.20 4.60
N VAL A 206 -13.00 -4.96 5.09
CA VAL A 206 -12.66 -3.78 4.30
C VAL A 206 -11.39 -3.18 4.86
N ILE A 207 -10.31 -3.23 4.07
CA ILE A 207 -8.95 -2.91 4.49
C ILE A 207 -8.48 -1.65 3.77
N PHE A 208 -8.09 -0.64 4.55
CA PHE A 208 -7.49 0.60 4.05
C PHE A 208 -6.15 0.89 4.76
N GLY A 209 -5.30 1.67 4.12
CA GLY A 209 -4.15 2.38 4.69
C GLY A 209 -4.41 3.88 4.80
N HIS A 210 -3.45 4.70 4.40
CA HIS A 210 -3.53 6.14 4.13
C HIS A 210 -3.81 7.06 5.33
N SER A 211 -4.72 6.72 6.22
CA SER A 211 -5.07 7.58 7.37
C SER A 211 -4.07 7.48 8.51
N HIS A 212 -3.14 6.52 8.47
CA HIS A 212 -2.16 6.22 9.52
C HIS A 212 -2.77 5.97 10.90
N ASN A 213 -4.07 5.76 10.98
CA ASN A 213 -4.81 5.58 12.22
C ASN A 213 -5.24 4.11 12.34
N ARG A 214 -4.47 3.32 13.11
CA ARG A 214 -4.73 1.89 13.30
C ARG A 214 -6.12 1.66 13.88
N LYS A 215 -6.92 0.83 13.18
CA LYS A 215 -8.30 0.50 13.55
C LYS A 215 -8.64 -0.95 13.22
N PHE A 216 -9.47 -1.52 14.05
CA PHE A 216 -10.16 -2.80 13.82
C PHE A 216 -11.57 -2.66 14.38
N GLU A 217 -12.50 -2.15 13.57
CA GLU A 217 -13.83 -1.76 14.00
C GLU A 217 -14.88 -2.66 13.35
N LYS A 218 -15.77 -3.23 14.16
CA LYS A 218 -16.90 -4.02 13.69
C LYS A 218 -18.05 -3.11 13.25
N TYR A 219 -18.60 -3.40 12.08
CA TYR A 219 -19.83 -2.80 11.60
C TYR A 219 -20.75 -3.88 11.03
N LYS A 220 -21.95 -4.05 11.58
CA LYS A 220 -22.89 -5.12 11.21
C LYS A 220 -22.19 -6.50 11.20
N ASN A 221 -22.12 -7.13 10.03
CA ASN A 221 -21.53 -8.46 9.82
C ASN A 221 -20.08 -8.41 9.33
N GLY A 222 -19.51 -7.22 9.10
CA GLY A 222 -18.14 -7.05 8.60
C GLY A 222 -17.27 -6.19 9.53
N HIS A 223 -16.02 -5.99 9.09
CA HIS A 223 -15.03 -5.21 9.84
C HIS A 223 -14.34 -4.20 8.93
N TYR A 224 -14.20 -2.99 9.45
CA TYR A 224 -13.29 -1.98 8.92
C TYR A 224 -11.92 -2.13 9.56
N ILE A 225 -10.88 -2.19 8.74
CA ILE A 225 -9.50 -2.37 9.16
C ILE A 225 -8.65 -1.27 8.54
N ASN A 226 -7.85 -0.62 9.38
CA ASN A 226 -6.74 0.23 8.96
C ASN A 226 -5.50 -0.21 9.72
N LEU A 227 -4.42 -0.51 9.00
CA LEU A 227 -3.20 -1.05 9.62
C LEU A 227 -2.36 0.01 10.33
N GLY A 228 -2.73 1.30 10.18
CA GLY A 228 -1.92 2.39 10.73
C GLY A 228 -0.66 2.63 9.94
N SER A 229 0.37 3.14 10.59
CA SER A 229 1.66 3.46 9.97
C SER A 229 2.82 2.79 10.73
N TRP A 230 3.82 2.30 9.99
CA TRP A 230 5.02 1.69 10.57
C TRP A 230 5.92 2.66 11.34
N PHE A 231 5.70 3.99 11.20
CA PHE A 231 6.36 4.97 12.06
C PHE A 231 5.89 4.90 13.51
N GLN A 232 4.59 4.63 13.70
CA GLN A 232 4.00 4.57 15.01
C GLN A 232 4.20 3.18 15.62
N GLN A 233 3.81 2.15 14.87
CA GLN A 233 3.87 0.77 15.34
C GLN A 233 3.89 -0.19 14.14
N PRO A 234 5.06 -0.76 13.79
CA PRO A 234 5.15 -1.75 12.73
C PRO A 234 4.22 -2.94 13.01
N CYS A 235 3.35 -3.23 12.05
CA CYS A 235 2.40 -4.32 12.17
C CYS A 235 2.02 -4.88 10.80
N TYR A 236 1.38 -6.04 10.81
CA TYR A 236 0.73 -6.62 9.64
C TYR A 236 -0.65 -7.17 10.02
N GLY A 237 -1.54 -7.19 9.05
CA GLY A 237 -2.78 -7.95 9.12
C GLY A 237 -2.57 -9.35 8.59
N VAL A 238 -3.26 -10.34 9.13
CA VAL A 238 -3.26 -11.69 8.60
C VAL A 238 -4.65 -12.30 8.67
N LEU A 239 -5.06 -12.93 7.58
CA LEU A 239 -6.29 -13.72 7.50
C LEU A 239 -5.94 -15.19 7.31
N ILE A 240 -6.34 -16.01 8.28
CA ILE A 240 -6.15 -17.47 8.29
C ILE A 240 -7.45 -18.09 8.79
N ASN A 241 -7.94 -19.13 8.10
CA ASN A 241 -9.16 -19.86 8.50
C ASN A 241 -10.37 -18.94 8.79
N ASP A 242 -10.58 -17.94 7.94
CA ASP A 242 -11.67 -16.95 8.05
C ASP A 242 -11.55 -15.99 9.26
N GLU A 243 -10.46 -16.02 10.02
CA GLU A 243 -10.17 -15.14 11.14
C GLU A 243 -9.10 -14.12 10.76
N PHE A 244 -9.37 -12.84 11.05
CA PHE A 244 -8.46 -11.74 10.78
C PHE A 244 -7.86 -11.19 12.06
N GLU A 245 -6.54 -11.06 12.09
CA GLU A 245 -5.80 -10.48 13.21
C GLU A 245 -4.84 -9.38 12.74
N ILE A 246 -4.54 -8.41 13.60
CA ILE A 246 -3.45 -7.44 13.41
C ILE A 246 -2.37 -7.77 14.44
N LEU A 247 -1.18 -8.09 13.97
CA LEU A 247 -0.04 -8.49 14.79
C LEU A 247 1.11 -7.49 14.67
N ASP A 248 1.73 -7.18 15.81
CA ASP A 248 2.87 -6.27 15.86
C ASP A 248 4.16 -6.98 15.45
N ILE A 249 5.07 -6.24 14.82
CA ILE A 249 6.39 -6.72 14.43
C ILE A 249 7.41 -6.15 15.41
N ASN A 250 8.13 -7.05 16.10
CA ASN A 250 9.16 -6.72 17.09
C ASN A 250 10.57 -7.12 16.62
#